data_e1af9817b77fcceb0dfacc621cf0b67e
#
_entry.id   e1af9817b77fcceb0dfacc621cf0b67e
#
_cell.length_a   1.000
_cell.length_b   1.000
_cell.length_c   1.000
_cell.angle_alpha   90.00
_cell.angle_beta   90.00
_cell.angle_gamma   90.00
#
_symmetry.space_group_name_H-M   'P 1'
#
loop_
_entity.id
_entity.type
_entity.pdbx_description
1 polymer ?
#
loop_
_entity_poly.entity_id
_entity_poly.type
_entity_poly.pdbx_seq_one_letter_code
_entity_poly.pdbx_strand_id
1 'polypeptide(L)'
;MLSPYMNYIYILGTVILFSLLTWSVMRKFRRKQNIHIRDASLTVEELEEHARSMSLEHTVSSKKSRLNWPVSRMNENAAFIRQAYDDLNEDIVGKRALPPAAEWLLDNYYVIEEQVIGLRKDLSKKSYFELPVLKKGTYEGFTRIYALATEMVSHTHGKIEEDTLLKYLMAYQSHNILFEREIYIIPAMLRLALIENIRVICEDVWRPENNGLWQKKP
;
A
#
# COMPACT_ATOMS: atom_id res chain seq x y z
N MET A 1 -39.77 37.41 9.82
CA MET A 1 -38.36 37.69 9.40
C MET A 1 -37.44 36.83 10.25
N LEU A 2 -36.88 35.77 9.67
CA LEU A 2 -35.87 34.96 10.32
C LEU A 2 -34.56 35.80 10.41
N SER A 3 -34.04 35.92 11.63
CA SER A 3 -32.81 36.68 11.91
C SER A 3 -31.67 36.26 11.00
N PRO A 4 -30.85 37.19 10.45
CA PRO A 4 -29.69 36.84 9.62
C PRO A 4 -28.73 35.82 10.27
N TYR A 5 -28.73 35.75 11.61
CA TYR A 5 -27.96 34.77 12.39
C TYR A 5 -28.43 33.31 12.17
N MET A 6 -29.70 33.08 11.89
CA MET A 6 -30.26 31.75 11.63
C MET A 6 -29.69 31.18 10.35
N ASN A 7 -29.50 31.98 9.31
CA ASN A 7 -28.91 31.52 8.06
C ASN A 7 -27.43 31.12 8.24
N TYR A 8 -26.67 31.84 9.06
CA TYR A 8 -25.27 31.46 9.39
C TYR A 8 -25.21 30.16 10.17
N ILE A 9 -26.12 29.91 11.10
CA ILE A 9 -26.20 28.66 11.87
C ILE A 9 -26.52 27.48 10.95
N TYR A 10 -27.45 27.65 10.01
CA TYR A 10 -27.76 26.60 9.02
C TYR A 10 -26.58 26.30 8.08
N ILE A 11 -25.87 27.34 7.59
CA ILE A 11 -24.69 27.18 6.73
C ILE A 11 -23.57 26.49 7.51
N LEU A 12 -23.29 26.90 8.75
CA LEU A 12 -22.28 26.26 9.60
C LEU A 12 -22.63 24.79 9.88
N GLY A 13 -23.88 24.51 10.20
CA GLY A 13 -24.38 23.15 10.42
C GLY A 13 -24.22 22.24 9.18
N THR A 14 -24.54 22.75 8.00
CA THR A 14 -24.40 21.98 6.76
C THR A 14 -22.93 21.73 6.41
N VAL A 15 -22.02 22.69 6.62
CA VAL A 15 -20.58 22.52 6.38
C VAL A 15 -20.00 21.50 7.35
N ILE A 16 -20.38 21.53 8.64
CA ILE A 16 -19.93 20.54 9.63
C ILE A 16 -20.45 19.14 9.27
N LEU A 17 -21.72 19.02 8.88
CA LEU A 17 -22.32 17.73 8.51
C LEU A 17 -21.62 17.15 7.27
N PHE A 18 -21.34 17.99 6.28
CA PHE A 18 -20.64 17.59 5.06
C PHE A 18 -19.19 17.18 5.35
N SER A 19 -18.49 17.89 6.22
CA SER A 19 -17.12 17.53 6.64
C SER A 19 -17.08 16.24 7.45
N LEU A 20 -18.07 15.98 8.31
CA LEU A 20 -18.20 14.71 9.04
C LEU A 20 -18.54 13.53 8.11
N LEU A 21 -19.40 13.75 7.12
CA LEU A 21 -19.72 12.75 6.09
C LEU A 21 -18.51 12.42 5.24
N THR A 22 -17.79 13.43 4.75
CA THR A 22 -16.56 13.23 3.96
C THR A 22 -15.48 12.58 4.80
N TRP A 23 -15.31 12.96 6.06
CA TRP A 23 -14.37 12.33 7.00
C TRP A 23 -14.75 10.87 7.28
N SER A 24 -16.04 10.56 7.48
CA SER A 24 -16.53 9.19 7.69
C SER A 24 -16.32 8.30 6.47
N VAL A 25 -16.59 8.82 5.26
CA VAL A 25 -16.33 8.12 4.00
C VAL A 25 -14.82 7.90 3.80
N MET A 26 -14.00 8.91 4.03
CA MET A 26 -12.54 8.82 3.97
C MET A 26 -11.99 7.84 5.00
N ARG A 27 -12.53 7.84 6.23
CA ARG A 27 -12.14 6.89 7.29
C ARG A 27 -12.54 5.46 6.95
N LYS A 28 -13.70 5.26 6.32
CA LYS A 28 -14.16 3.95 5.82
C LYS A 28 -13.30 3.46 4.66
N PHE A 29 -12.87 4.37 3.78
CA PHE A 29 -11.96 4.11 2.69
C PHE A 29 -10.55 3.76 3.20
N ARG A 30 -10.02 4.50 4.19
CA ARG A 30 -8.73 4.19 4.85
C ARG A 30 -8.75 2.84 5.59
N ARG A 31 -9.87 2.47 6.23
CA ARG A 31 -10.00 1.15 6.90
C ARG A 31 -9.97 -0.03 5.94
N LYS A 32 -10.49 0.14 4.71
CA LYS A 32 -10.39 -0.90 3.65
C LYS A 32 -8.96 -1.06 3.09
N GLN A 33 -8.06 -0.14 3.38
CA GLN A 33 -6.71 -0.12 2.82
C GLN A 33 -5.64 -0.76 3.73
N ASN A 34 -5.98 -1.21 4.92
CA ASN A 34 -5.05 -1.99 5.74
C ASN A 34 -5.05 -3.45 5.24
N ILE A 35 -4.41 -3.65 4.11
CA ILE A 35 -4.10 -4.98 3.61
C ILE A 35 -2.95 -5.49 4.47
N HIS A 36 -3.14 -6.64 5.12
CA HIS A 36 -2.07 -7.29 5.86
C HIS A 36 -1.00 -7.76 4.87
N ILE A 37 0.19 -7.15 4.93
CA ILE A 37 1.34 -7.50 4.09
C ILE A 37 2.28 -8.46 4.82
N ARG A 38 1.89 -9.00 5.95
CA ARG A 38 2.68 -9.95 6.73
C ARG A 38 1.88 -11.21 7.01
N ASP A 39 1.87 -12.10 6.03
CA ASP A 39 1.34 -13.44 6.19
C ASP A 39 2.47 -14.45 6.41
N ALA A 40 2.12 -15.70 6.68
CA ALA A 40 3.11 -16.77 6.79
C ALA A 40 3.87 -16.92 5.46
N SER A 41 5.18 -17.13 5.56
CA SER A 41 5.99 -17.44 4.38
C SER A 41 5.53 -18.76 3.77
N LEU A 42 5.32 -18.78 2.47
CA LEU A 42 4.94 -19.96 1.71
C LEU A 42 6.16 -20.52 0.97
N THR A 43 6.18 -21.84 0.81
CA THR A 43 7.09 -22.50 -0.14
C THR A 43 6.68 -22.15 -1.57
N VAL A 44 7.53 -22.44 -2.56
CA VAL A 44 7.23 -22.17 -3.97
C VAL A 44 5.96 -22.92 -4.40
N GLU A 45 5.80 -24.18 -3.99
CA GLU A 45 4.65 -25.01 -4.30
C GLU A 45 3.35 -24.48 -3.68
N GLU A 46 3.42 -24.05 -2.42
CA GLU A 46 2.27 -23.44 -1.72
C GLU A 46 1.91 -22.10 -2.34
N LEU A 47 2.90 -21.30 -2.78
CA LEU A 47 2.68 -20.04 -3.46
C LEU A 47 2.00 -20.22 -4.83
N GLU A 48 2.38 -21.27 -5.58
CA GLU A 48 1.70 -21.64 -6.82
C GLU A 48 0.24 -22.05 -6.57
N GLU A 49 -0.03 -22.86 -5.52
CA GLU A 49 -1.39 -23.27 -5.19
C GLU A 49 -2.24 -22.08 -4.71
N HIS A 50 -1.64 -21.19 -3.92
CA HIS A 50 -2.28 -19.92 -3.54
C HIS A 50 -2.65 -19.08 -4.78
N ALA A 51 -1.76 -18.99 -5.76
CA ALA A 51 -2.02 -18.28 -7.01
C ALA A 51 -3.16 -18.91 -7.82
N ARG A 52 -3.25 -20.25 -7.87
CA ARG A 52 -4.38 -20.97 -8.51
C ARG A 52 -5.69 -20.67 -7.80
N SER A 53 -5.71 -20.71 -6.46
CA SER A 53 -6.89 -20.38 -5.67
C SER A 53 -7.35 -18.96 -5.91
N MET A 54 -6.44 -17.97 -5.86
CA MET A 54 -6.75 -16.59 -6.19
C MET A 54 -7.33 -16.44 -7.61
N SER A 55 -6.78 -17.18 -8.57
CA SER A 55 -7.24 -17.17 -9.94
C SER A 55 -8.70 -17.60 -10.08
N LEU A 56 -9.13 -18.59 -9.32
CA LEU A 56 -10.52 -19.07 -9.29
C LEU A 56 -11.47 -18.06 -8.63
N GLU A 57 -11.00 -17.35 -7.62
CA GLU A 57 -11.79 -16.39 -6.84
C GLU A 57 -11.90 -15.02 -7.53
N HIS A 58 -10.87 -14.62 -8.26
CA HIS A 58 -10.77 -13.30 -8.86
C HIS A 58 -11.78 -13.10 -9.99
N THR A 59 -12.69 -12.16 -9.79
CA THR A 59 -13.63 -11.71 -10.81
C THR A 59 -13.35 -10.27 -11.16
N VAL A 60 -12.94 -10.00 -12.40
CA VAL A 60 -12.61 -8.65 -12.85
C VAL A 60 -13.81 -7.90 -13.37
N SER A 61 -13.79 -6.58 -13.19
CA SER A 61 -14.77 -5.66 -13.75
C SER A 61 -14.30 -5.18 -15.12
N SER A 62 -15.25 -5.03 -16.05
CA SER A 62 -15.03 -4.29 -17.28
C SER A 62 -14.89 -2.77 -17.04
N LYS A 63 -15.26 -2.29 -15.86
CA LYS A 63 -15.08 -0.88 -15.49
C LYS A 63 -13.58 -0.63 -15.30
N LYS A 64 -13.06 0.35 -16.05
CA LYS A 64 -11.67 0.81 -15.91
C LYS A 64 -11.46 1.43 -14.54
N SER A 65 -10.30 1.19 -13.93
CA SER A 65 -9.91 1.91 -12.73
C SER A 65 -9.70 3.38 -13.08
N ARG A 66 -10.56 4.25 -12.55
CA ARG A 66 -10.43 5.71 -12.75
C ARG A 66 -9.71 6.39 -11.59
N LEU A 67 -9.28 5.62 -10.60
CA LEU A 67 -8.72 6.17 -9.38
C LEU A 67 -7.20 6.28 -9.48
N ASN A 68 -6.68 7.44 -9.18
CA ASN A 68 -5.24 7.71 -9.06
C ASN A 68 -4.67 7.15 -7.73
N TRP A 69 -5.27 6.07 -7.22
CA TRP A 69 -4.98 5.49 -5.91
C TRP A 69 -3.54 4.99 -5.73
N PRO A 70 -2.86 4.40 -6.76
CA PRO A 70 -1.50 3.91 -6.49
C PRO A 70 -0.50 5.03 -6.28
N VAL A 71 -0.66 6.14 -6.99
CA VAL A 71 0.17 7.33 -6.78
C VAL A 71 -0.11 7.95 -5.41
N SER A 72 -1.39 8.02 -5.02
CA SER A 72 -1.77 8.48 -3.67
C SER A 72 -1.20 7.57 -2.59
N ARG A 73 -1.39 6.24 -2.75
CA ARG A 73 -0.89 5.23 -1.80
C ARG A 73 0.63 5.27 -1.69
N MET A 74 1.32 5.34 -2.82
CA MET A 74 2.78 5.47 -2.86
C MET A 74 3.24 6.74 -2.12
N ASN A 75 2.59 7.88 -2.37
CA ASN A 75 2.96 9.14 -1.72
C ASN A 75 2.70 9.10 -0.20
N GLU A 76 1.61 8.46 0.25
CA GLU A 76 1.30 8.27 1.67
C GLU A 76 2.37 7.37 2.34
N ASN A 77 2.74 6.26 1.71
CA ASN A 77 3.77 5.35 2.21
C ASN A 77 5.14 6.05 2.25
N ALA A 78 5.52 6.75 1.18
CA ALA A 78 6.78 7.48 1.12
C ALA A 78 6.87 8.59 2.17
N ALA A 79 5.78 9.33 2.40
CA ALA A 79 5.73 10.37 3.43
C ALA A 79 5.89 9.78 4.84
N PHE A 80 5.27 8.63 5.11
CA PHE A 80 5.41 7.94 6.39
C PHE A 80 6.84 7.43 6.62
N ILE A 81 7.44 6.78 5.59
CA ILE A 81 8.81 6.26 5.68
C ILE A 81 9.80 7.43 5.87
N ARG A 82 9.58 8.55 5.17
CA ARG A 82 10.39 9.75 5.34
C ARG A 82 10.33 10.29 6.78
N GLN A 83 9.12 10.39 7.33
CA GLN A 83 8.94 10.84 8.71
C GLN A 83 9.66 9.90 9.69
N ALA A 84 9.53 8.58 9.51
CA ALA A 84 10.26 7.62 10.34
C ALA A 84 11.78 7.79 10.22
N TYR A 85 12.29 8.03 9.02
CA TYR A 85 13.72 8.31 8.78
C TYR A 85 14.18 9.60 9.48
N ASP A 86 13.42 10.69 9.37
CA ASP A 86 13.75 11.97 9.97
C ASP A 86 13.76 11.87 11.52
N ASP A 87 12.76 11.21 12.10
CA ASP A 87 12.66 10.98 13.55
C ASP A 87 13.83 10.10 14.07
N LEU A 88 14.22 9.07 13.31
CA LEU A 88 15.37 8.21 13.67
C LEU A 88 16.70 8.96 13.61
N ASN A 89 16.89 9.87 12.66
CA ASN A 89 18.07 10.73 12.60
C ASN A 89 18.17 11.65 13.82
N GLU A 90 17.05 12.19 14.30
CA GLU A 90 17.02 12.99 15.52
C GLU A 90 17.41 12.16 16.76
N ASP A 91 16.97 10.90 16.83
CA ASP A 91 17.27 10.00 17.93
C ASP A 91 18.75 9.56 17.99
N ILE A 92 19.44 9.44 16.83
CA ILE A 92 20.90 9.20 16.80
C ILE A 92 21.65 10.33 17.54
N VAL A 93 21.23 11.57 17.34
CA VAL A 93 21.81 12.72 18.06
C VAL A 93 21.63 12.57 19.58
N GLY A 94 20.55 11.90 20.00
CA GLY A 94 20.27 11.57 21.41
C GLY A 94 21.07 10.38 21.99
N LYS A 95 21.98 9.74 21.22
CA LYS A 95 22.79 8.56 21.62
C LYS A 95 21.96 7.35 22.09
N ARG A 96 20.83 7.09 21.49
CA ARG A 96 20.02 5.90 21.76
C ARG A 96 20.47 4.72 20.91
N ALA A 97 20.44 3.51 21.48
CA ALA A 97 20.63 2.29 20.71
C ALA A 97 19.43 2.09 19.77
N LEU A 98 19.71 1.91 18.49
CA LEU A 98 18.68 1.67 17.47
C LEU A 98 18.46 0.18 17.25
N PRO A 99 17.24 -0.27 16.98
CA PRO A 99 16.99 -1.64 16.52
C PRO A 99 17.56 -1.84 15.11
N PRO A 100 17.96 -3.08 14.72
CA PRO A 100 18.58 -3.36 13.42
C PRO A 100 17.76 -2.88 12.21
N ALA A 101 16.44 -2.92 12.29
CA ALA A 101 15.58 -2.43 11.22
C ALA A 101 15.64 -0.91 11.06
N ALA A 102 15.84 -0.17 12.15
CA ALA A 102 16.04 1.28 12.13
C ALA A 102 17.40 1.65 11.52
N GLU A 103 18.46 0.95 11.91
CA GLU A 103 19.79 1.11 11.31
C GLU A 103 19.73 0.84 9.80
N TRP A 104 19.08 -0.26 9.40
CA TRP A 104 18.89 -0.58 7.98
C TRP A 104 18.15 0.54 7.23
N LEU A 105 17.11 1.11 7.81
CA LEU A 105 16.36 2.20 7.17
C LEU A 105 17.25 3.43 6.97
N LEU A 106 18.05 3.79 7.98
CA LEU A 106 18.96 4.95 7.89
C LEU A 106 20.00 4.76 6.79
N ASP A 107 20.57 3.58 6.70
CA ASP A 107 21.61 3.26 5.71
C ASP A 107 21.07 3.16 4.28
N ASN A 108 19.79 2.79 4.11
CA ASN A 108 19.22 2.48 2.81
C ASN A 108 18.10 3.45 2.35
N TYR A 109 17.82 4.52 3.10
CA TYR A 109 16.74 5.45 2.78
C TYR A 109 16.87 6.05 1.38
N TYR A 110 18.09 6.35 0.93
CA TYR A 110 18.34 6.90 -0.40
C TYR A 110 17.88 5.97 -1.53
N VAL A 111 18.00 4.65 -1.35
CA VAL A 111 17.50 3.65 -2.32
C VAL A 111 15.98 3.71 -2.39
N ILE A 112 15.31 3.80 -1.23
CA ILE A 112 13.85 3.90 -1.15
C ILE A 112 13.37 5.16 -1.86
N GLU A 113 14.01 6.30 -1.61
CA GLU A 113 13.67 7.59 -2.23
C GLU A 113 13.82 7.53 -3.76
N GLU A 114 14.90 6.94 -4.25
CA GLU A 114 15.12 6.73 -5.69
C GLU A 114 14.02 5.87 -6.31
N GLN A 115 13.64 4.75 -5.66
CA GLN A 115 12.56 3.89 -6.13
C GLN A 115 11.21 4.60 -6.13
N VAL A 116 10.92 5.44 -5.15
CA VAL A 116 9.69 6.26 -5.09
C VAL A 116 9.65 7.25 -6.26
N ILE A 117 10.77 7.92 -6.57
CA ILE A 117 10.86 8.86 -7.70
C ILE A 117 10.61 8.13 -9.03
N GLY A 118 11.27 7.00 -9.24
CA GLY A 118 11.09 6.17 -10.44
C GLY A 118 9.65 5.66 -10.58
N LEU A 119 9.09 5.13 -9.50
CA LEU A 119 7.74 4.59 -9.47
C LEU A 119 6.67 5.66 -9.75
N ARG A 120 6.85 6.89 -9.23
CA ARG A 120 5.96 8.03 -9.54
C ARG A 120 5.88 8.30 -11.04
N LYS A 121 7.02 8.19 -11.73
CA LYS A 121 7.13 8.37 -13.18
C LYS A 121 6.41 7.24 -13.93
N ASP A 122 6.55 6.00 -13.47
CA ASP A 122 5.94 4.82 -14.08
C ASP A 122 4.42 4.80 -13.90
N LEU A 123 3.93 5.13 -12.70
CA LEU A 123 2.51 5.13 -12.38
C LEU A 123 1.74 6.33 -12.96
N SER A 124 2.41 7.38 -13.43
CA SER A 124 1.78 8.54 -14.06
C SER A 124 1.30 8.27 -15.50
N LYS A 125 1.70 7.14 -16.09
CA LYS A 125 1.35 6.80 -17.48
C LYS A 125 -0.13 6.41 -17.61
N LYS A 126 -0.78 6.86 -18.70
CA LYS A 126 -2.21 6.59 -19.00
C LYS A 126 -2.57 5.11 -19.00
N SER A 127 -1.63 4.23 -19.35
CA SER A 127 -1.82 2.77 -19.39
C SER A 127 -2.28 2.16 -18.07
N TYR A 128 -1.95 2.81 -16.95
CA TYR A 128 -2.34 2.37 -15.63
C TYR A 128 -3.86 2.47 -15.36
N PHE A 129 -4.53 3.50 -15.87
CA PHE A 129 -5.96 3.74 -15.63
C PHE A 129 -6.90 2.76 -16.35
N GLU A 130 -6.35 1.88 -17.15
CA GLU A 130 -7.12 0.92 -17.95
C GLU A 130 -7.03 -0.52 -17.43
N LEU A 131 -6.38 -0.73 -16.27
CA LEU A 131 -6.19 -2.06 -15.70
C LEU A 131 -7.50 -2.63 -15.14
N PRO A 132 -7.71 -3.95 -15.23
CA PRO A 132 -8.85 -4.63 -14.65
C PRO A 132 -8.89 -4.50 -13.14
N VAL A 133 -10.09 -4.24 -12.61
CA VAL A 133 -10.35 -4.05 -11.17
C VAL A 133 -11.14 -5.25 -10.63
N LEU A 134 -10.80 -5.72 -9.45
CA LEU A 134 -11.49 -6.80 -8.77
C LEU A 134 -12.86 -6.35 -8.26
N LYS A 135 -13.88 -7.20 -8.45
CA LYS A 135 -15.28 -6.92 -8.07
C LYS A 135 -15.62 -7.28 -6.64
N LYS A 136 -14.85 -8.19 -6.03
CA LYS A 136 -15.13 -8.77 -4.70
C LYS A 136 -13.85 -9.23 -4.02
N GLY A 137 -13.95 -9.57 -2.74
CA GLY A 137 -12.85 -10.08 -1.93
C GLY A 137 -12.06 -8.98 -1.23
N THR A 138 -10.92 -9.37 -0.64
CA THR A 138 -10.03 -8.49 0.14
C THR A 138 -9.57 -7.29 -0.68
N TYR A 139 -9.32 -7.51 -1.96
CA TYR A 139 -8.83 -6.51 -2.91
C TYR A 139 -9.94 -5.90 -3.78
N GLU A 140 -11.21 -5.92 -3.32
CA GLU A 140 -12.30 -5.29 -4.07
C GLU A 140 -12.01 -3.81 -4.35
N GLY A 141 -12.11 -3.41 -5.62
CA GLY A 141 -11.85 -2.04 -6.07
C GLY A 141 -10.39 -1.75 -6.42
N PHE A 142 -9.46 -2.68 -6.15
CA PHE A 142 -8.08 -2.60 -6.57
C PHE A 142 -7.85 -3.32 -7.90
N THR A 143 -6.76 -2.97 -8.58
CA THR A 143 -6.39 -3.71 -9.79
C THR A 143 -5.92 -5.11 -9.40
N ARG A 144 -6.28 -6.10 -10.22
CA ARG A 144 -5.92 -7.50 -9.98
C ARG A 144 -4.40 -7.70 -9.89
N ILE A 145 -3.65 -6.94 -10.68
CA ILE A 145 -2.18 -7.03 -10.67
C ILE A 145 -1.55 -6.47 -9.39
N TYR A 146 -2.20 -5.49 -8.74
CA TYR A 146 -1.77 -5.04 -7.42
C TYR A 146 -2.03 -6.12 -6.35
N ALA A 147 -3.18 -6.78 -6.41
CA ALA A 147 -3.46 -7.89 -5.51
C ALA A 147 -2.39 -8.99 -5.63
N LEU A 148 -2.05 -9.39 -6.87
CA LEU A 148 -1.00 -10.38 -7.10
C LEU A 148 0.37 -9.93 -6.56
N ALA A 149 0.74 -8.68 -6.79
CA ALA A 149 2.01 -8.14 -6.30
C ALA A 149 2.06 -8.10 -4.76
N THR A 150 0.95 -7.73 -4.12
CA THR A 150 0.87 -7.64 -2.66
C THR A 150 0.94 -9.02 -2.02
N GLU A 151 0.22 -10.01 -2.55
CA GLU A 151 0.28 -11.40 -2.06
C GLU A 151 1.67 -12.00 -2.26
N MET A 152 2.30 -11.77 -3.41
CA MET A 152 3.67 -12.21 -3.66
C MET A 152 4.64 -11.66 -2.61
N VAL A 153 4.60 -10.34 -2.36
CA VAL A 153 5.48 -9.68 -1.37
C VAL A 153 5.19 -10.17 0.05
N SER A 154 3.91 -10.35 0.39
CA SER A 154 3.45 -10.80 1.70
C SER A 154 4.00 -12.18 2.03
N HIS A 155 3.83 -13.15 1.13
CA HIS A 155 4.18 -14.54 1.35
C HIS A 155 5.66 -14.89 1.09
N THR A 156 6.43 -13.98 0.49
CA THR A 156 7.88 -14.13 0.30
C THR A 156 8.72 -13.27 1.23
N HIS A 157 8.08 -12.51 2.13
CA HIS A 157 8.75 -11.49 2.95
C HIS A 157 9.59 -10.52 2.13
N GLY A 158 9.14 -10.21 0.92
CA GLY A 158 9.82 -9.32 -0.03
C GLY A 158 11.02 -9.93 -0.76
N LYS A 159 11.31 -11.21 -0.57
CA LYS A 159 12.33 -11.94 -1.35
C LYS A 159 11.70 -12.47 -2.63
N ILE A 160 11.86 -11.74 -3.71
CA ILE A 160 11.26 -12.07 -4.98
C ILE A 160 12.35 -12.58 -5.94
N GLU A 161 12.38 -13.88 -6.17
CA GLU A 161 13.23 -14.50 -7.16
C GLU A 161 12.49 -14.62 -8.49
N GLU A 162 13.18 -14.44 -9.59
CA GLU A 162 12.60 -14.45 -10.94
C GLU A 162 11.83 -15.73 -11.23
N ASP A 163 12.46 -16.88 -10.95
CA ASP A 163 11.84 -18.21 -11.12
C ASP A 163 10.56 -18.38 -10.31
N THR A 164 10.57 -17.93 -9.05
CA THR A 164 9.41 -18.00 -8.16
C THR A 164 8.29 -17.10 -8.67
N LEU A 165 8.62 -15.89 -9.11
CA LEU A 165 7.65 -14.96 -9.71
C LEU A 165 7.04 -15.54 -10.98
N LEU A 166 7.84 -16.12 -11.86
CA LEU A 166 7.34 -16.75 -13.09
C LEU A 166 6.39 -17.90 -12.80
N LYS A 167 6.75 -18.81 -11.90
CA LYS A 167 5.89 -19.95 -11.50
C LYS A 167 4.57 -19.46 -10.91
N TYR A 168 4.62 -18.48 -10.00
CA TYR A 168 3.45 -17.86 -9.40
C TYR A 168 2.51 -17.25 -10.45
N LEU A 169 3.04 -16.48 -11.38
CA LEU A 169 2.24 -15.86 -12.45
C LEU A 169 1.68 -16.90 -13.43
N MET A 170 2.44 -17.95 -13.76
CA MET A 170 1.97 -19.04 -14.61
C MET A 170 0.85 -19.84 -13.91
N ALA A 171 0.99 -20.11 -12.61
CA ALA A 171 -0.03 -20.78 -11.81
C ALA A 171 -1.32 -19.95 -11.77
N TYR A 172 -1.23 -18.64 -11.59
CA TYR A 172 -2.39 -17.74 -11.67
C TYR A 172 -3.04 -17.77 -13.04
N GLN A 173 -2.26 -17.75 -14.12
CA GLN A 173 -2.76 -17.72 -15.50
C GLN A 173 -3.37 -19.06 -15.97
N SER A 174 -3.32 -20.11 -15.15
CA SER A 174 -4.00 -21.37 -15.46
C SER A 174 -5.53 -21.23 -15.60
N HIS A 175 -6.14 -20.22 -14.95
CA HIS A 175 -7.58 -19.96 -15.04
C HIS A 175 -7.92 -18.53 -15.47
N ASN A 176 -7.06 -17.56 -15.16
CA ASN A 176 -7.30 -16.14 -15.41
C ASN A 176 -6.12 -15.51 -16.15
N ILE A 177 -6.19 -15.45 -17.48
CA ILE A 177 -5.13 -14.88 -18.31
C ILE A 177 -4.95 -13.39 -18.03
N LEU A 178 -3.71 -12.97 -17.80
CA LEU A 178 -3.33 -11.58 -17.67
C LEU A 178 -3.23 -10.91 -19.04
N PHE A 179 -3.70 -9.67 -19.14
CA PHE A 179 -3.51 -8.89 -20.36
C PHE A 179 -2.07 -8.38 -20.45
N GLU A 180 -1.58 -8.16 -21.66
CA GLU A 180 -0.22 -7.65 -21.92
C GLU A 180 0.12 -6.41 -21.09
N ARG A 181 -0.80 -5.45 -20.97
CA ARG A 181 -0.64 -4.24 -20.16
C ARG A 181 -0.52 -4.52 -18.64
N GLU A 182 -1.11 -5.62 -18.15
CA GLU A 182 -0.96 -6.04 -16.77
C GLU A 182 0.43 -6.64 -16.54
N ILE A 183 0.91 -7.45 -17.48
CA ILE A 183 2.27 -8.00 -17.43
C ILE A 183 3.30 -6.88 -17.45
N TYR A 184 3.11 -5.90 -18.32
CA TYR A 184 4.04 -4.77 -18.43
C TYR A 184 4.16 -3.94 -17.15
N ILE A 185 3.12 -3.86 -16.34
CA ILE A 185 3.11 -3.05 -15.11
C ILE A 185 3.54 -3.83 -13.85
N ILE A 186 3.74 -5.16 -13.94
CA ILE A 186 4.15 -6.01 -12.80
C ILE A 186 5.33 -5.41 -12.03
N PRO A 187 6.44 -4.98 -12.66
CA PRO A 187 7.58 -4.45 -11.92
C PRO A 187 7.23 -3.21 -11.08
N ALA A 188 6.35 -2.36 -11.59
CA ALA A 188 5.90 -1.17 -10.84
C ALA A 188 4.98 -1.56 -9.68
N MET A 189 4.12 -2.57 -9.84
CA MET A 189 3.26 -3.04 -8.76
C MET A 189 4.03 -3.77 -7.66
N LEU A 190 5.04 -4.56 -8.01
CA LEU A 190 5.94 -5.18 -7.04
C LEU A 190 6.71 -4.13 -6.23
N ARG A 191 7.25 -3.09 -6.88
CA ARG A 191 7.91 -1.99 -6.18
C ARG A 191 6.95 -1.25 -5.24
N LEU A 192 5.70 -1.02 -5.67
CA LEU A 192 4.69 -0.41 -4.82
C LEU A 192 4.40 -1.27 -3.58
N ALA A 193 4.21 -2.59 -3.77
CA ALA A 193 3.98 -3.53 -2.67
C ALA A 193 5.18 -3.62 -1.73
N LEU A 194 6.42 -3.59 -2.24
CA LEU A 194 7.64 -3.55 -1.42
C LEU A 194 7.74 -2.26 -0.59
N ILE A 195 7.45 -1.10 -1.17
CA ILE A 195 7.42 0.18 -0.43
C ILE A 195 6.35 0.13 0.66
N GLU A 196 5.20 -0.49 0.39
CA GLU A 196 4.16 -0.68 1.40
C GLU A 196 4.60 -1.63 2.52
N ASN A 197 5.30 -2.70 2.19
CA ASN A 197 5.89 -3.61 3.19
C ASN A 197 6.92 -2.89 4.08
N ILE A 198 7.81 -2.09 3.50
CA ILE A 198 8.76 -1.25 4.25
C ILE A 198 8.03 -0.31 5.20
N ARG A 199 6.95 0.34 4.74
CA ARG A 199 6.12 1.19 5.60
C ARG A 199 5.56 0.42 6.80
N VAL A 200 5.05 -0.80 6.60
CA VAL A 200 4.54 -1.66 7.68
C VAL A 200 5.65 -2.01 8.67
N ILE A 201 6.85 -2.35 8.17
CA ILE A 201 8.01 -2.60 9.03
C ILE A 201 8.36 -1.35 9.86
N CYS A 202 8.40 -0.18 9.23
CA CYS A 202 8.63 1.08 9.93
C CYS A 202 7.55 1.35 10.99
N GLU A 203 6.28 1.07 10.69
CA GLU A 203 5.16 1.25 11.62
C GLU A 203 5.29 0.35 12.84
N ASP A 204 5.71 -0.90 12.67
CA ASP A 204 5.92 -1.85 13.76
C ASP A 204 7.13 -1.48 14.64
N VAL A 205 8.20 -0.98 14.02
CA VAL A 205 9.42 -0.56 14.75
C VAL A 205 9.19 0.76 15.47
N TRP A 206 8.40 1.66 14.90
CA TRP A 206 8.20 3.02 15.38
C TRP A 206 6.96 3.22 16.27
N ARG A 207 6.12 2.20 16.48
CA ARG A 207 4.98 2.29 17.41
C ARG A 207 5.46 2.44 18.86
N PRO A 208 5.12 3.55 19.55
CA PRO A 208 5.54 3.80 20.93
C PRO A 208 4.98 2.80 21.95
N GLU A 209 3.92 2.08 21.59
CA GLU A 209 3.14 1.25 22.52
C GLU A 209 3.75 -0.12 22.81
N ASN A 210 4.59 -0.65 21.92
CA ASN A 210 5.12 -2.02 22.06
C ASN A 210 6.53 -2.13 22.65
N ASN A 211 7.28 -1.05 22.71
CA ASN A 211 8.66 -1.11 23.17
C ASN A 211 8.98 0.07 24.06
N GLY A 212 8.67 0.21 25.25
CA GLY A 212 9.09 1.23 26.24
C GLY A 212 10.31 2.14 25.93
N LEU A 213 10.85 2.04 24.71
CA LEU A 213 12.02 2.72 24.17
C LEU A 213 11.71 4.09 23.55
N TRP A 214 10.44 4.36 23.15
CA TRP A 214 10.07 5.54 22.38
C TRP A 214 9.03 6.41 23.08
N GLN A 215 9.13 6.57 24.40
CA GLN A 215 8.29 7.55 25.11
C GLN A 215 8.76 8.95 24.73
N LYS A 216 7.93 9.71 23.98
CA LYS A 216 8.08 11.15 23.89
C LYS A 216 8.13 11.70 25.30
N LYS A 217 9.26 12.25 25.71
CA LYS A 217 9.26 13.13 26.88
C LYS A 217 8.41 14.34 26.60
N PRO A 218 7.62 14.79 27.60
CA PRO A 218 6.80 15.99 27.50
C PRO A 218 7.59 17.24 27.20
#